data_a8fc53af7aeefa427b7eb54a6daf3478
#
_entry.id   a8fc53af7aeefa427b7eb54a6daf3478
#
_cell.length_a   1.000
_cell.length_b   1.000
_cell.length_c   1.000
_cell.angle_alpha   90.00
_cell.angle_beta   90.00
_cell.angle_gamma   90.00
#
_symmetry.space_group_name_H-M   'P 1'
#
loop_
_entity.id
_entity.type
_entity.pdbx_description
1 polymer ?
#
loop_
_entity_poly.entity_id
_entity_poly.type
_entity_poly.pdbx_seq_one_letter_code
_entity_poly.pdbx_strand_id
1 'polypeptide(L)'
;MARWLKRHDEWRIARARYANAAAHQNRYGTDRLVGAANMFDIMPASACPTVVELSPTLDGARDAARESFRALPSSPERESILNALGRIGKPTLKRKIRSRVKLIMDTVGAKFPELELVTDQAVDCRNFYVHGTPGKFSYGAHADQPSFFTDTLEFVFGASDLIEAGWDIADWIKQGTTMSHPFGRYCVGYAERLAALKKLLT
;
A
#
# COMPACT_ATOMS: atom_id res chain seq x y z
N MET A 1 -18.08 15.61 0.98
CA MET A 1 -17.18 16.59 1.65
C MET A 1 -17.26 16.50 3.18
N ALA A 2 -18.44 16.57 3.85
CA ALA A 2 -18.53 16.56 5.32
C ALA A 2 -17.89 15.33 5.99
N ARG A 3 -18.07 14.12 5.43
CA ARG A 3 -17.43 12.88 5.96
C ARG A 3 -15.92 12.94 5.88
N TRP A 4 -15.36 13.51 4.81
CA TRP A 4 -13.92 13.65 4.63
C TRP A 4 -13.31 14.60 5.67
N LEU A 5 -13.98 15.72 5.94
CA LEU A 5 -13.58 16.68 6.97
C LEU A 5 -13.62 16.09 8.38
N LYS A 6 -14.66 15.33 8.72
CA LYS A 6 -14.77 14.65 10.03
C LYS A 6 -13.62 13.70 10.32
N ARG A 7 -12.98 13.15 9.29
CA ARG A 7 -11.84 12.23 9.40
C ARG A 7 -10.49 12.97 9.31
N HIS A 8 -10.49 14.31 9.19
CA HIS A 8 -9.28 15.06 8.87
C HIS A 8 -8.18 14.88 9.92
N ASP A 9 -8.50 14.97 11.19
CA ASP A 9 -7.50 14.94 12.26
C ASP A 9 -6.76 13.59 12.32
N GLU A 10 -7.49 12.47 12.21
CA GLU A 10 -6.89 11.14 12.18
C GLU A 10 -6.03 10.91 10.91
N TRP A 11 -6.48 11.44 9.77
CA TRP A 11 -5.84 11.22 8.47
C TRP A 11 -4.80 12.26 8.11
N ARG A 12 -4.65 13.30 8.91
CA ARG A 12 -3.85 14.49 8.58
C ARG A 12 -2.45 14.16 8.10
N ILE A 13 -1.73 13.28 8.81
CA ILE A 13 -0.34 12.94 8.48
C ILE A 13 -0.28 12.15 7.16
N ALA A 14 -1.13 11.16 6.97
CA ALA A 14 -1.17 10.35 5.76
C ALA A 14 -1.58 11.19 4.53
N ARG A 15 -2.60 12.05 4.68
CA ARG A 15 -3.04 12.98 3.63
C ARG A 15 -2.00 14.05 3.29
N ALA A 16 -1.27 14.56 4.29
CA ALA A 16 -0.18 15.51 4.05
C ALA A 16 0.93 14.86 3.21
N ARG A 17 1.26 13.59 3.49
CA ARG A 17 2.21 12.82 2.67
C ARG A 17 1.70 12.62 1.26
N TYR A 18 0.42 12.27 1.10
CA TYR A 18 -0.23 12.15 -0.20
C TYR A 18 -0.19 13.46 -0.99
N ALA A 19 -0.55 14.57 -0.37
CA ALA A 19 -0.52 15.89 -1.01
C ALA A 19 0.88 16.28 -1.47
N ASN A 20 1.90 15.97 -0.65
CA ASN A 20 3.29 16.19 -1.02
C ASN A 20 3.72 15.33 -2.23
N ALA A 21 3.34 14.06 -2.26
CA ALA A 21 3.58 13.18 -3.41
C ALA A 21 2.87 13.71 -4.67
N ALA A 22 1.61 14.12 -4.55
CA ALA A 22 0.84 14.70 -5.65
C ALA A 22 1.45 15.99 -6.21
N ALA A 23 2.09 16.81 -5.38
CA ALA A 23 2.80 18.02 -5.83
C ALA A 23 4.00 17.68 -6.75
N HIS A 24 4.54 16.47 -6.66
CA HIS A 24 5.66 15.98 -7.47
C HIS A 24 5.22 15.01 -8.58
N GLN A 25 3.96 15.04 -8.99
CA GLN A 25 3.34 14.03 -9.88
C GLN A 25 4.05 13.82 -11.24
N ASN A 26 4.88 14.76 -11.68
CA ASN A 26 5.65 14.63 -12.92
C ASN A 26 7.11 14.23 -12.70
N ARG A 27 7.51 13.93 -11.45
CA ARG A 27 8.85 13.49 -11.10
C ARG A 27 8.77 12.13 -10.46
N TYR A 28 9.31 11.14 -11.14
CA TYR A 28 9.41 9.77 -10.61
C TYR A 28 10.81 9.53 -10.05
N GLY A 29 10.86 8.93 -8.88
CA GLY A 29 12.10 8.55 -8.21
C GLY A 29 11.82 7.61 -7.05
N THR A 30 12.87 7.02 -6.53
CA THR A 30 12.80 6.08 -5.40
C THR A 30 12.09 6.69 -4.19
N ASP A 31 12.39 7.95 -3.88
CA ASP A 31 11.79 8.65 -2.72
C ASP A 31 10.27 8.79 -2.84
N ARG A 32 9.75 9.04 -4.07
CA ARG A 32 8.31 9.13 -4.29
C ARG A 32 7.65 7.76 -4.17
N LEU A 33 8.25 6.69 -4.70
CA LEU A 33 7.75 5.32 -4.54
C LEU A 33 7.71 4.91 -3.06
N VAL A 34 8.79 5.15 -2.33
CA VAL A 34 8.87 4.87 -0.89
C VAL A 34 7.86 5.72 -0.12
N GLY A 35 7.73 6.99 -0.47
CA GLY A 35 6.74 7.90 0.11
C GLY A 35 5.30 7.43 -0.13
N ALA A 36 5.00 6.96 -1.34
CA ALA A 36 3.69 6.41 -1.71
C ALA A 36 3.36 5.14 -0.90
N ALA A 37 4.30 4.23 -0.72
CA ALA A 37 4.11 3.05 0.12
C ALA A 37 3.93 3.42 1.60
N ASN A 38 4.72 4.37 2.10
CA ASN A 38 4.68 4.79 3.51
C ASN A 38 3.36 5.49 3.90
N MET A 39 2.57 5.99 2.94
CA MET A 39 1.23 6.51 3.24
C MET A 39 0.35 5.47 3.96
N PHE A 40 0.49 4.21 3.57
CA PHE A 40 -0.28 3.11 4.16
C PHE A 40 0.24 2.67 5.53
N ASP A 41 1.52 2.90 5.82
CA ASP A 41 2.08 2.60 7.14
C ASP A 41 1.62 3.59 8.22
N ILE A 42 1.34 4.83 7.81
CA ILE A 42 0.92 5.92 8.70
C ILE A 42 -0.59 6.20 8.65
N MET A 43 -1.37 5.33 8.01
CA MET A 43 -2.84 5.40 8.10
C MET A 43 -3.31 5.26 9.54
N PRO A 44 -4.45 5.90 9.92
CA PRO A 44 -5.03 5.73 11.24
C PRO A 44 -5.43 4.27 11.49
N ALA A 45 -5.40 3.84 12.75
CA ALA A 45 -5.74 2.48 13.14
C ALA A 45 -7.16 2.06 12.69
N SER A 46 -8.09 3.02 12.68
CA SER A 46 -9.47 2.84 12.20
C SER A 46 -9.57 2.43 10.71
N ALA A 47 -8.55 2.78 9.91
CA ALA A 47 -8.48 2.46 8.48
C ALA A 47 -7.60 1.24 8.17
N CYS A 48 -6.94 0.67 9.18
CA CYS A 48 -6.12 -0.52 9.03
C CYS A 48 -6.97 -1.79 9.22
N PRO A 49 -6.62 -2.89 8.52
CA PRO A 49 -7.25 -4.17 8.80
C PRO A 49 -6.98 -4.58 10.26
N THR A 50 -7.92 -5.28 10.84
CA THR A 50 -7.77 -5.84 12.18
C THR A 50 -6.56 -6.76 12.26
N VAL A 51 -6.00 -6.91 13.47
CA VAL A 51 -4.99 -7.93 13.77
C VAL A 51 -5.51 -9.30 13.34
N VAL A 52 -4.64 -10.13 12.78
CA VAL A 52 -5.00 -11.52 12.44
C VAL A 52 -5.19 -12.28 13.73
N GLU A 53 -6.35 -12.90 13.91
CA GLU A 53 -6.51 -13.91 14.94
C GLU A 53 -5.56 -15.08 14.61
N LEU A 54 -4.61 -15.30 15.49
CA LEU A 54 -3.70 -16.43 15.38
C LEU A 54 -4.43 -17.70 15.81
N SER A 55 -4.07 -18.84 15.22
CA SER A 55 -4.54 -20.12 15.79
C SER A 55 -4.05 -20.25 17.23
N PRO A 56 -4.79 -20.92 18.13
CA PRO A 56 -4.36 -21.12 19.51
C PRO A 56 -2.96 -21.73 19.63
N THR A 57 -2.61 -22.61 18.71
CA THR A 57 -1.27 -23.23 18.64
C THR A 57 -0.17 -22.20 18.34
N LEU A 58 -0.40 -21.31 17.35
CA LEU A 58 0.57 -20.28 16.97
C LEU A 58 0.67 -19.18 18.03
N ASP A 59 -0.45 -18.82 18.64
CA ASP A 59 -0.50 -17.84 19.72
C ASP A 59 0.26 -18.33 20.96
N GLY A 60 0.01 -19.60 21.38
CA GLY A 60 0.75 -20.24 22.46
C GLY A 60 2.25 -20.37 22.17
N ALA A 61 2.63 -20.75 20.94
CA ALA A 61 4.04 -20.83 20.56
C ALA A 61 4.74 -19.47 20.59
N ARG A 62 4.05 -18.42 20.12
CA ARG A 62 4.56 -17.02 20.20
C ARG A 62 4.79 -16.62 21.66
N ASP A 63 3.84 -16.88 22.53
CA ASP A 63 3.91 -16.47 23.93
C ASP A 63 4.99 -17.26 24.70
N ALA A 64 5.11 -18.56 24.46
CA ALA A 64 6.19 -19.37 25.02
C ALA A 64 7.58 -18.87 24.56
N ALA A 65 7.72 -18.55 23.27
CA ALA A 65 8.96 -17.97 22.76
C ALA A 65 9.27 -16.62 23.44
N ARG A 66 8.26 -15.75 23.60
CA ARG A 66 8.45 -14.44 24.29
C ARG A 66 8.92 -14.61 25.72
N GLU A 67 8.34 -15.55 26.49
CA GLU A 67 8.77 -15.84 27.87
C GLU A 67 10.21 -16.33 27.90
N SER A 68 10.57 -17.27 27.01
CA SER A 68 11.94 -17.79 26.91
C SER A 68 12.96 -16.68 26.65
N PHE A 69 12.67 -15.75 25.72
CA PHE A 69 13.58 -14.64 25.43
C PHE A 69 13.58 -13.58 26.55
N ARG A 70 12.47 -13.34 27.24
CA ARG A 70 12.43 -12.42 28.38
C ARG A 70 13.29 -12.89 29.55
N ALA A 71 13.43 -14.19 29.75
CA ALA A 71 14.28 -14.75 30.80
C ALA A 71 15.79 -14.58 30.55
N LEU A 72 16.20 -14.24 29.32
CA LEU A 72 17.61 -14.00 28.98
C LEU A 72 18.06 -12.60 29.45
N PRO A 73 19.37 -12.40 29.68
CA PRO A 73 19.91 -11.06 29.92
C PRO A 73 19.53 -10.06 28.81
N SER A 74 19.36 -8.79 29.17
CA SER A 74 19.05 -7.74 28.20
C SER A 74 20.19 -7.57 27.20
N SER A 75 19.85 -7.61 25.89
CA SER A 75 20.77 -7.31 24.78
C SER A 75 20.00 -6.77 23.59
N PRO A 76 20.66 -6.08 22.64
CA PRO A 76 20.03 -5.61 21.41
C PRO A 76 19.39 -6.74 20.59
N GLU A 77 20.01 -7.93 20.56
CA GLU A 77 19.52 -9.09 19.84
C GLU A 77 18.23 -9.63 20.47
N ARG A 78 18.21 -9.75 21.83
CA ARG A 78 17.02 -10.13 22.58
C ARG A 78 15.86 -9.18 22.28
N GLU A 79 16.07 -7.88 22.35
CA GLU A 79 15.06 -6.88 22.07
C GLU A 79 14.58 -6.96 20.61
N SER A 80 15.48 -7.22 19.66
CA SER A 80 15.14 -7.41 18.25
C SER A 80 14.19 -8.60 18.05
N ILE A 81 14.47 -9.73 18.71
CA ILE A 81 13.62 -10.93 18.66
C ILE A 81 12.26 -10.67 19.32
N LEU A 82 12.24 -10.05 20.51
CA LEU A 82 10.99 -9.72 21.20
C LEU A 82 10.11 -8.77 20.36
N ASN A 83 10.72 -7.81 19.66
CA ASN A 83 10.03 -6.94 18.73
C ASN A 83 9.48 -7.69 17.51
N ALA A 84 10.24 -8.64 16.96
CA ALA A 84 9.77 -9.49 15.85
C ALA A 84 8.56 -10.35 16.26
N LEU A 85 8.65 -11.01 17.42
CA LEU A 85 7.53 -11.78 18.00
C LEU A 85 6.31 -10.90 18.27
N GLY A 86 6.51 -9.65 18.71
CA GLY A 86 5.44 -8.69 18.96
C GLY A 86 4.75 -8.17 17.68
N ARG A 87 5.30 -8.46 16.50
CA ARG A 87 4.71 -8.12 15.19
C ARG A 87 3.87 -9.25 14.60
N ILE A 88 3.96 -10.45 15.13
CA ILE A 88 3.15 -11.59 14.66
C ILE A 88 1.66 -11.23 14.81
N GLY A 89 0.91 -11.42 13.74
CA GLY A 89 -0.51 -11.05 13.69
C GLY A 89 -0.80 -9.60 13.34
N LYS A 90 0.17 -8.67 13.44
CA LYS A 90 -0.05 -7.28 13.00
C LYS A 90 -0.14 -7.19 11.47
N PRO A 91 -0.97 -6.29 10.93
CA PRO A 91 -1.09 -6.15 9.50
C PRO A 91 0.21 -5.67 8.87
N THR A 92 0.70 -6.45 7.91
CA THR A 92 1.84 -6.05 7.07
C THR A 92 1.46 -4.92 6.12
N LEU A 93 2.45 -4.25 5.52
CA LEU A 93 2.20 -3.21 4.51
C LEU A 93 1.32 -3.74 3.36
N LYS A 94 1.61 -4.94 2.82
CA LYS A 94 0.77 -5.58 1.78
C LYS A 94 -0.68 -5.74 2.24
N ARG A 95 -0.93 -6.20 3.47
CA ARG A 95 -2.29 -6.33 4.00
C ARG A 95 -3.02 -5.00 4.14
N LYS A 96 -2.32 -3.96 4.59
CA LYS A 96 -2.89 -2.61 4.68
C LYS A 96 -3.29 -2.09 3.30
N ILE A 97 -2.42 -2.25 2.29
CA ILE A 97 -2.71 -1.84 0.92
C ILE A 97 -3.86 -2.65 0.33
N ARG A 98 -3.86 -3.99 0.48
CA ARG A 98 -4.93 -4.87 -0.03
C ARG A 98 -6.30 -4.53 0.58
N SER A 99 -6.37 -4.12 1.85
CA SER A 99 -7.63 -3.67 2.44
C SER A 99 -8.16 -2.40 1.77
N ARG A 100 -7.28 -1.52 1.28
CA ARG A 100 -7.66 -0.32 0.51
C ARG A 100 -8.00 -0.66 -0.94
N VAL A 101 -7.26 -1.59 -1.55
CA VAL A 101 -7.57 -2.14 -2.88
C VAL A 101 -8.99 -2.74 -2.90
N LYS A 102 -9.36 -3.48 -1.85
CA LYS A 102 -10.68 -4.09 -1.76
C LYS A 102 -11.82 -3.07 -1.93
N LEU A 103 -11.72 -1.89 -1.34
CA LEU A 103 -12.74 -0.83 -1.49
C LEU A 103 -12.93 -0.41 -2.96
N ILE A 104 -11.85 -0.38 -3.73
CA ILE A 104 -11.89 -0.06 -5.16
C ILE A 104 -12.44 -1.23 -5.96
N MET A 105 -11.96 -2.45 -5.66
CA MET A 105 -12.37 -3.66 -6.37
C MET A 105 -13.85 -3.98 -6.19
N ASP A 106 -14.38 -3.78 -4.98
CA ASP A 106 -15.80 -3.99 -4.68
C ASP A 106 -16.71 -3.03 -5.48
N THR A 107 -16.18 -1.90 -5.94
CA THR A 107 -16.97 -0.87 -6.64
C THR A 107 -16.71 -0.87 -8.15
N VAL A 108 -15.46 -0.91 -8.57
CA VAL A 108 -15.04 -0.75 -9.98
C VAL A 108 -13.97 -1.75 -10.41
N GLY A 109 -13.95 -2.94 -9.81
CA GLY A 109 -12.91 -3.96 -10.02
C GLY A 109 -12.73 -4.37 -11.50
N ALA A 110 -13.79 -4.37 -12.29
CA ALA A 110 -13.70 -4.68 -13.73
C ALA A 110 -12.81 -3.69 -14.50
N LYS A 111 -12.68 -2.44 -14.02
CA LYS A 111 -11.80 -1.42 -14.62
C LYS A 111 -10.33 -1.65 -14.29
N PHE A 112 -10.05 -2.27 -13.14
CA PHE A 112 -8.71 -2.47 -12.61
C PHE A 112 -8.41 -3.94 -12.31
N PRO A 113 -8.48 -4.85 -13.34
CA PRO A 113 -8.20 -6.26 -13.11
C PRO A 113 -6.81 -6.43 -12.48
N GLU A 114 -6.66 -7.39 -11.57
CA GLU A 114 -5.39 -7.72 -10.92
C GLU A 114 -4.73 -6.54 -10.16
N LEU A 115 -5.50 -5.55 -9.70
CA LEU A 115 -4.97 -4.41 -8.95
C LEU A 115 -4.19 -4.84 -7.69
N GLU A 116 -4.59 -5.93 -7.05
CA GLU A 116 -3.86 -6.52 -5.92
C GLU A 116 -2.46 -7.02 -6.33
N LEU A 117 -2.34 -7.69 -7.49
CA LEU A 117 -1.04 -8.08 -8.04
C LEU A 117 -0.13 -6.86 -8.25
N VAL A 118 -0.66 -5.81 -8.86
CA VAL A 118 0.12 -4.60 -9.13
C VAL A 118 0.62 -3.94 -7.84
N THR A 119 -0.26 -3.84 -6.83
CA THR A 119 0.14 -3.27 -5.53
C THR A 119 1.13 -4.14 -4.78
N ASP A 120 1.05 -5.47 -4.89
CA ASP A 120 2.03 -6.37 -4.32
C ASP A 120 3.41 -6.19 -4.96
N GLN A 121 3.47 -6.05 -6.29
CA GLN A 121 4.71 -5.75 -7.00
C GLN A 121 5.26 -4.37 -6.63
N ALA A 122 4.39 -3.39 -6.38
CA ALA A 122 4.79 -2.07 -5.90
C ALA A 122 5.49 -2.15 -4.53
N VAL A 123 4.98 -2.96 -3.61
CA VAL A 123 5.62 -3.19 -2.31
C VAL A 123 6.95 -3.94 -2.47
N ASP A 124 7.02 -4.94 -3.36
CA ASP A 124 8.25 -5.67 -3.63
C ASP A 124 9.32 -4.74 -4.23
N CYS A 125 8.94 -3.86 -5.16
CA CYS A 125 9.81 -2.82 -5.72
C CYS A 125 10.31 -1.84 -4.63
N ARG A 126 9.44 -1.38 -3.75
CA ARG A 126 9.82 -0.54 -2.59
C ARG A 126 10.81 -1.28 -1.69
N ASN A 127 10.58 -2.57 -1.41
CA ASN A 127 11.46 -3.37 -0.55
C ASN A 127 12.83 -3.59 -1.20
N PHE A 128 12.89 -3.71 -2.53
CA PHE A 128 14.16 -3.72 -3.26
C PHE A 128 14.98 -2.45 -2.97
N TYR A 129 14.39 -1.27 -3.12
CA TYR A 129 15.11 -0.01 -2.92
C TYR A 129 15.45 0.30 -1.46
N VAL A 130 14.64 -0.17 -0.50
CA VAL A 130 14.82 0.15 0.93
C VAL A 130 15.65 -0.88 1.67
N HIS A 131 15.50 -2.15 1.31
CA HIS A 131 16.07 -3.28 2.06
C HIS A 131 17.02 -4.15 1.22
N GLY A 132 17.21 -3.85 -0.06
CA GLY A 132 18.01 -4.68 -0.96
C GLY A 132 17.39 -6.06 -1.25
N THR A 133 16.10 -6.24 -1.01
CA THR A 133 15.41 -7.51 -1.29
C THR A 133 15.42 -7.76 -2.81
N PRO A 134 15.81 -8.94 -3.31
CA PRO A 134 15.83 -9.21 -4.74
C PRO A 134 14.47 -8.96 -5.40
N GLY A 135 14.47 -8.22 -6.52
CA GLY A 135 13.29 -8.00 -7.35
C GLY A 135 13.02 -9.22 -8.26
N LYS A 136 11.78 -9.34 -8.75
CA LYS A 136 11.42 -10.38 -9.72
C LYS A 136 11.97 -10.11 -11.12
N PHE A 137 12.31 -8.86 -11.42
CA PHE A 137 12.95 -8.40 -12.64
C PHE A 137 13.81 -7.17 -12.34
N SER A 138 14.62 -6.75 -13.31
CA SER A 138 15.48 -5.56 -13.16
C SER A 138 14.65 -4.27 -13.24
N TYR A 139 14.41 -3.61 -12.10
CA TYR A 139 13.70 -2.34 -12.07
C TYR A 139 14.45 -1.20 -12.79
N GLY A 140 15.79 -1.26 -12.83
CA GLY A 140 16.60 -0.27 -13.56
C GLY A 140 16.46 -0.38 -15.07
N ALA A 141 16.31 -1.61 -15.59
CA ALA A 141 16.10 -1.85 -17.02
C ALA A 141 14.66 -1.52 -17.48
N HIS A 142 13.70 -1.44 -16.55
CA HIS A 142 12.28 -1.22 -16.81
C HIS A 142 11.73 -0.05 -15.98
N ALA A 143 12.31 1.15 -16.19
CA ALA A 143 12.01 2.36 -15.40
C ALA A 143 10.51 2.77 -15.39
N ASP A 144 9.74 2.34 -16.40
CA ASP A 144 8.30 2.58 -16.46
C ASP A 144 7.53 1.83 -15.35
N GLN A 145 8.06 0.70 -14.86
CA GLN A 145 7.38 -0.08 -13.83
C GLN A 145 7.39 0.61 -12.46
N PRO A 146 8.51 1.11 -11.91
CA PRO A 146 8.50 1.92 -10.70
C PRO A 146 7.56 3.13 -10.77
N SER A 147 7.43 3.76 -11.95
CA SER A 147 6.48 4.85 -12.19
C SER A 147 5.03 4.36 -12.09
N PHE A 148 4.73 3.21 -12.70
CA PHE A 148 3.42 2.58 -12.60
C PHE A 148 3.07 2.20 -11.16
N PHE A 149 4.01 1.64 -10.44
CA PHE A 149 3.83 1.26 -9.03
C PHE A 149 3.56 2.49 -8.15
N THR A 150 4.29 3.58 -8.38
CA THR A 150 4.07 4.83 -7.66
C THR A 150 2.66 5.37 -7.90
N ASP A 151 2.26 5.49 -9.18
CA ASP A 151 0.92 5.96 -9.54
C ASP A 151 -0.17 5.04 -8.99
N THR A 152 0.07 3.72 -8.97
CA THR A 152 -0.88 2.74 -8.42
C THR A 152 -1.08 2.95 -6.92
N LEU A 153 -0.01 3.09 -6.15
CA LEU A 153 -0.10 3.33 -4.71
C LEU A 153 -0.80 4.65 -4.39
N GLU A 154 -0.45 5.71 -5.12
CA GLU A 154 -1.10 7.02 -4.94
C GLU A 154 -2.59 6.97 -5.33
N PHE A 155 -2.93 6.31 -6.44
CA PHE A 155 -4.33 6.11 -6.83
C PHE A 155 -5.10 5.32 -5.78
N VAL A 156 -4.57 4.18 -5.33
CA VAL A 156 -5.23 3.34 -4.32
C VAL A 156 -5.45 4.10 -3.02
N PHE A 157 -4.45 4.85 -2.55
CA PHE A 157 -4.58 5.65 -1.33
C PHE A 157 -5.68 6.71 -1.47
N GLY A 158 -5.56 7.57 -2.49
CA GLY A 158 -6.47 8.69 -2.67
C GLY A 158 -7.90 8.25 -3.01
N ALA A 159 -8.07 7.30 -3.95
CA ALA A 159 -9.39 6.80 -4.33
C ALA A 159 -10.10 6.13 -3.15
N SER A 160 -9.41 5.27 -2.40
CA SER A 160 -10.01 4.58 -1.28
C SER A 160 -10.39 5.53 -0.12
N ASP A 161 -9.61 6.59 0.17
CA ASP A 161 -9.99 7.60 1.16
C ASP A 161 -11.22 8.38 0.73
N LEU A 162 -11.33 8.71 -0.57
CA LEU A 162 -12.50 9.41 -1.12
C LEU A 162 -13.74 8.51 -1.16
N ILE A 163 -13.61 7.21 -1.51
CA ILE A 163 -14.73 6.25 -1.48
C ILE A 163 -15.31 6.16 -0.06
N GLU A 164 -14.48 6.01 0.97
CA GLU A 164 -14.94 6.01 2.36
C GLU A 164 -15.59 7.34 2.78
N ALA A 165 -15.20 8.42 2.14
CA ALA A 165 -15.83 9.74 2.34
C ALA A 165 -17.15 9.90 1.59
N GLY A 166 -17.54 8.91 0.77
CA GLY A 166 -18.80 8.89 0.01
C GLY A 166 -18.65 9.34 -1.44
N TRP A 167 -17.43 9.30 -2.00
CA TRP A 167 -17.25 9.54 -3.44
C TRP A 167 -17.73 8.35 -4.25
N ASP A 168 -18.56 8.62 -5.26
CA ASP A 168 -19.02 7.63 -6.23
C ASP A 168 -17.99 7.53 -7.37
N ILE A 169 -17.04 6.62 -7.22
CA ILE A 169 -16.01 6.37 -8.24
C ILE A 169 -16.61 5.74 -9.50
N ALA A 170 -17.70 4.96 -9.37
CA ALA A 170 -18.33 4.32 -10.53
C ALA A 170 -18.98 5.35 -11.43
N ASP A 171 -19.73 6.30 -10.85
CA ASP A 171 -20.32 7.40 -11.59
C ASP A 171 -19.23 8.29 -12.22
N TRP A 172 -18.16 8.61 -11.48
CA TRP A 172 -17.04 9.38 -12.03
C TRP A 172 -16.39 8.71 -13.24
N ILE A 173 -16.16 7.39 -13.20
CA ILE A 173 -15.61 6.64 -14.36
C ILE A 173 -16.59 6.64 -15.52
N LYS A 174 -17.91 6.50 -15.27
CA LYS A 174 -18.97 6.51 -16.27
C LYS A 174 -19.10 7.85 -17.00
N GLN A 175 -18.90 8.96 -16.28
CA GLN A 175 -18.93 10.32 -16.87
C GLN A 175 -17.75 10.59 -17.81
N GLY A 176 -16.75 9.73 -17.82
CA GLY A 176 -15.53 9.87 -18.62
C GLY A 176 -14.39 10.53 -17.85
N THR A 177 -13.25 9.84 -17.82
CA THR A 177 -12.05 10.30 -17.16
C THR A 177 -11.26 11.24 -18.07
N THR A 178 -10.77 12.36 -17.53
CA THR A 178 -9.94 13.30 -18.25
C THR A 178 -8.45 13.06 -17.99
N MET A 179 -7.61 13.36 -18.99
CA MET A 179 -6.14 13.25 -18.85
C MET A 179 -5.53 14.37 -18.00
N SER A 180 -6.30 15.39 -17.64
CA SER A 180 -5.85 16.50 -16.81
C SER A 180 -5.63 16.13 -15.34
N HIS A 181 -6.36 15.12 -14.84
CA HIS A 181 -6.25 14.66 -13.47
C HIS A 181 -5.40 13.38 -13.38
N PRO A 182 -4.53 13.21 -12.35
CA PRO A 182 -3.70 12.00 -12.20
C PRO A 182 -4.50 10.71 -12.22
N PHE A 183 -5.66 10.68 -11.57
CA PHE A 183 -6.55 9.50 -11.57
C PHE A 183 -7.07 9.18 -12.97
N GLY A 184 -7.39 10.19 -13.77
CA GLY A 184 -7.82 9.99 -15.14
C GLY A 184 -6.71 9.37 -15.99
N ARG A 185 -5.50 9.91 -15.92
CA ARG A 185 -4.32 9.34 -16.59
C ARG A 185 -4.07 7.89 -16.18
N TYR A 186 -4.16 7.61 -14.88
CA TYR A 186 -4.02 6.25 -14.35
C TYR A 186 -5.08 5.31 -14.91
N CYS A 187 -6.36 5.71 -14.90
CA CYS A 187 -7.46 4.93 -15.44
C CYS A 187 -7.31 4.61 -16.94
N VAL A 188 -6.83 5.57 -17.73
CA VAL A 188 -6.64 5.39 -19.18
C VAL A 188 -5.46 4.45 -19.45
N GLY A 189 -4.33 4.64 -18.78
CA GLY A 189 -3.10 3.86 -19.02
C GLY A 189 -3.02 2.52 -18.31
N TYR A 190 -3.97 2.18 -17.42
CA TYR A 190 -3.85 1.02 -16.53
C TYR A 190 -3.69 -0.30 -17.29
N ALA A 191 -4.56 -0.58 -18.26
CA ALA A 191 -4.59 -1.87 -18.96
C ALA A 191 -3.29 -2.15 -19.74
N GLU A 192 -2.76 -1.14 -20.40
CA GLU A 192 -1.50 -1.23 -21.15
C GLU A 192 -0.32 -1.49 -20.21
N ARG A 193 -0.22 -0.73 -19.10
CA ARG A 193 0.84 -0.85 -18.10
C ARG A 193 0.77 -2.20 -17.36
N LEU A 194 -0.43 -2.70 -17.07
CA LEU A 194 -0.62 -4.05 -16.52
C LEU A 194 -0.14 -5.13 -17.51
N ALA A 195 -0.47 -5.01 -18.79
CA ALA A 195 -0.02 -5.97 -19.80
C ALA A 195 1.51 -5.97 -19.93
N ALA A 196 2.16 -4.82 -19.86
CA ALA A 196 3.61 -4.70 -19.84
C ALA A 196 4.22 -5.38 -18.59
N LEU A 197 3.64 -5.13 -17.41
CA LEU A 197 4.08 -5.78 -16.16
C LEU A 197 3.97 -7.31 -16.25
N LYS A 198 2.86 -7.84 -16.74
CA LYS A 198 2.64 -9.29 -16.83
C LYS A 198 3.69 -9.98 -17.70
N LYS A 199 4.16 -9.35 -18.78
CA LYS A 199 5.25 -9.88 -19.62
C LYS A 199 6.60 -9.98 -18.89
N LEU A 200 6.80 -9.20 -17.82
CA LEU A 200 8.04 -9.25 -17.02
C LEU A 200 7.96 -10.27 -15.88
N LEU A 201 6.76 -10.74 -15.57
CA LEU A 201 6.54 -11.70 -14.48
C LEU A 201 6.45 -13.16 -14.98
N THR A 202 6.37 -13.36 -16.30
CA THR A 202 6.44 -14.68 -16.97
C THR A 202 7.87 -15.07 -17.28
#